data_310dd7818f6682d1d45d0e78017f11ba
#
_entry.id   310dd7818f6682d1d45d0e78017f11ba
#
_cell.length_a   1.000
_cell.length_b   1.000
_cell.length_c   1.000
_cell.angle_alpha   90.00
_cell.angle_beta   90.00
_cell.angle_gamma   90.00
#
_symmetry.space_group_name_H-M   'P 1'
#
loop_
_entity.id
_entity.type
_entity.pdbx_description
1 polymer ?
#
loop_
_entity_poly.entity_id
_entity_poly.type
_entity_poly.pdbx_seq_one_letter_code
_entity_poly.pdbx_strand_id
1 'polypeptide(L)'
;MPTPPWSPRRSAISAHLLIQFGIDRGLGLEQCLAGSGLDIRLLGDPSGEIDAAQELSVVRNLVRHLGDACAPGLAADLRYHLNAYGIWGFALLSSPTFLSAAQLGLRYLDLTFAFHGIRLEVHGDEAHLVLDDTGIPEDLRIFLLERDAGGVLRIQRDLTGQRLPILRAGFRRPPPADPTPYVRELGLCPAFGQADNRVVFERHFLDLPLPGANLEVARACEEQCRALLARRQVRGGLAGRIRDRLLRTPGHLPDMQTLAMELHLTVRTLRRRLDDEGSSYRLLLDEVRQALAEELLATGAIRLEEIAERLGYGEVSNFIHAFRRWKGMTPRQYRQRRRLGAMP
;
A
#
# COMPACT_ATOMS: atom_id res chain seq x y z
N MET A 1 16.20 7.91 11.21
CA MET A 1 16.05 6.55 10.69
C MET A 1 15.91 6.65 9.18
N PRO A 2 16.52 5.77 8.38
CA PRO A 2 16.28 5.75 6.95
C PRO A 2 14.79 5.53 6.66
N THR A 3 14.28 6.17 5.62
CA THR A 3 12.89 5.99 5.18
C THR A 3 12.71 4.55 4.73
N PRO A 4 11.67 3.82 5.21
CA PRO A 4 11.42 2.46 4.75
C PRO A 4 11.22 2.41 3.24
N PRO A 5 11.64 1.35 2.56
CA PRO A 5 11.53 1.22 1.11
C PRO A 5 10.10 0.98 0.60
N TRP A 6 9.12 0.81 1.50
CA TRP A 6 7.71 0.57 1.16
C TRP A 6 6.84 1.80 1.37
N SER A 7 5.74 1.87 0.64
CA SER A 7 4.74 2.92 0.80
C SER A 7 4.14 2.91 2.23
N PRO A 8 4.06 4.06 2.90
CA PRO A 8 3.42 4.16 4.21
C PRO A 8 1.91 3.86 4.17
N ARG A 9 1.24 4.09 3.03
CA ARG A 9 -0.17 3.79 2.78
C ARG A 9 -0.28 2.62 1.82
N ARG A 10 -1.10 1.62 2.16
CA ARG A 10 -1.25 0.36 1.43
C ARG A 10 -2.71 -0.07 1.39
N SER A 11 -3.03 -0.97 0.45
CA SER A 11 -4.35 -1.59 0.41
C SER A 11 -4.63 -2.42 1.67
N ALA A 12 -5.85 -2.33 2.19
CA ALA A 12 -6.32 -3.14 3.31
C ALA A 12 -6.44 -4.64 2.97
N ILE A 13 -6.40 -5.01 1.69
CA ILE A 13 -6.54 -6.39 1.22
C ILE A 13 -5.50 -7.32 1.87
N SER A 14 -4.23 -6.89 1.96
CA SER A 14 -3.19 -7.73 2.58
C SER A 14 -3.49 -8.00 4.06
N ALA A 15 -3.88 -6.99 4.83
CA ALA A 15 -4.26 -7.19 6.23
C ALA A 15 -5.48 -8.12 6.34
N HIS A 16 -6.47 -7.99 5.45
CA HIS A 16 -7.60 -8.91 5.39
C HIS A 16 -7.16 -10.36 5.16
N LEU A 17 -6.29 -10.61 4.15
CA LEU A 17 -5.77 -11.95 3.87
C LEU A 17 -4.99 -12.54 5.05
N LEU A 18 -4.19 -11.73 5.73
CA LEU A 18 -3.44 -12.13 6.93
C LEU A 18 -4.35 -12.48 8.10
N ILE A 19 -5.42 -11.70 8.33
CA ILE A 19 -6.40 -11.97 9.38
C ILE A 19 -7.15 -13.28 9.07
N GLN A 20 -7.59 -13.48 7.84
CA GLN A 20 -8.22 -14.75 7.42
C GLN A 20 -7.27 -15.94 7.61
N PHE A 21 -5.97 -15.76 7.29
CA PHE A 21 -4.95 -16.78 7.56
C PHE A 21 -4.85 -17.11 9.05
N GLY A 22 -4.87 -16.10 9.93
CA GLY A 22 -4.85 -16.29 11.38
C GLY A 22 -6.08 -17.05 11.88
N ILE A 23 -7.26 -16.66 11.40
CA ILE A 23 -8.55 -17.32 11.76
C ILE A 23 -8.54 -18.79 11.35
N ASP A 24 -8.07 -19.13 10.14
CA ASP A 24 -7.97 -20.52 9.67
C ASP A 24 -6.96 -21.35 10.48
N ARG A 25 -6.06 -20.68 11.18
CA ARG A 25 -5.10 -21.29 12.13
C ARG A 25 -5.60 -21.31 13.57
N GLY A 26 -6.88 -20.95 13.79
CA GLY A 26 -7.54 -21.00 15.09
C GLY A 26 -7.41 -19.76 15.95
N LEU A 27 -6.89 -18.65 15.40
CA LEU A 27 -6.84 -17.38 16.14
C LEU A 27 -8.20 -16.69 16.10
N GLY A 28 -8.58 -16.03 17.21
CA GLY A 28 -9.72 -15.12 17.24
C GLY A 28 -9.42 -13.82 16.46
N LEU A 29 -10.46 -13.21 15.89
CA LEU A 29 -10.36 -11.93 15.20
C LEU A 29 -9.72 -10.85 16.08
N GLU A 30 -10.07 -10.77 17.37
CA GLU A 30 -9.52 -9.82 18.33
C GLU A 30 -8.01 -10.03 18.53
N GLN A 31 -7.56 -11.29 18.54
CA GLN A 31 -6.12 -11.61 18.63
C GLN A 31 -5.36 -11.11 17.41
N CYS A 32 -5.93 -11.29 16.21
CA CYS A 32 -5.32 -10.79 14.97
C CYS A 32 -5.26 -9.27 14.94
N LEU A 33 -6.26 -8.57 15.46
CA LEU A 33 -6.39 -7.11 15.42
C LEU A 33 -5.75 -6.39 16.61
N ALA A 34 -5.33 -7.08 17.66
CA ALA A 34 -4.86 -6.48 18.90
C ALA A 34 -3.81 -5.39 18.67
N GLY A 35 -4.09 -4.17 19.15
CA GLY A 35 -3.17 -3.03 19.06
C GLY A 35 -2.90 -2.48 17.65
N SER A 36 -3.57 -3.01 16.60
CA SER A 36 -3.37 -2.54 15.22
C SER A 36 -4.06 -1.21 14.91
N GLY A 37 -5.11 -0.86 15.65
CA GLY A 37 -5.94 0.29 15.34
C GLY A 37 -6.68 0.20 14.00
N LEU A 38 -6.79 -1.02 13.41
CA LEU A 38 -7.52 -1.24 12.18
C LEU A 38 -9.03 -1.16 12.40
N ASP A 39 -9.70 -0.39 11.54
CA ASP A 39 -11.15 -0.44 11.45
C ASP A 39 -11.55 -1.64 10.57
N ILE A 40 -12.32 -2.57 11.15
CA ILE A 40 -12.78 -3.78 10.47
C ILE A 40 -13.59 -3.47 9.20
N ARG A 41 -14.25 -2.31 9.15
CA ARG A 41 -15.00 -1.86 7.97
C ARG A 41 -14.13 -1.65 6.75
N LEU A 42 -12.86 -1.27 6.93
CA LEU A 42 -11.89 -1.10 5.85
C LEU A 42 -11.46 -2.42 5.23
N LEU A 43 -11.55 -3.54 5.97
CA LEU A 43 -11.13 -4.86 5.49
C LEU A 43 -12.09 -5.41 4.41
N GLY A 44 -13.35 -4.94 4.39
CA GLY A 44 -14.35 -5.31 3.38
C GLY A 44 -14.41 -4.37 2.17
N ASP A 45 -13.67 -3.25 2.21
CA ASP A 45 -13.65 -2.26 1.13
C ASP A 45 -12.46 -2.51 0.19
N PRO A 46 -12.71 -2.86 -1.10
CA PRO A 46 -11.63 -3.06 -2.08
C PRO A 46 -10.75 -1.82 -2.30
N SER A 47 -11.27 -0.63 -2.01
CA SER A 47 -10.54 0.65 -2.07
C SER A 47 -9.94 1.07 -0.74
N GLY A 48 -10.16 0.29 0.33
CA GLY A 48 -9.69 0.57 1.68
C GLY A 48 -8.16 0.67 1.72
N GLU A 49 -7.66 1.74 2.32
CA GLU A 49 -6.22 1.95 2.55
C GLU A 49 -5.93 2.01 4.05
N ILE A 50 -4.84 1.39 4.44
CA ILE A 50 -4.33 1.34 5.81
C ILE A 50 -2.89 1.83 5.89
N ASP A 51 -2.43 2.17 7.08
CA ASP A 51 -1.01 2.44 7.30
C ASP A 51 -0.22 1.14 7.36
N ALA A 52 1.00 1.13 6.80
CA ALA A 52 1.90 -0.02 6.87
C ALA A 52 2.14 -0.48 8.31
N ALA A 53 2.19 0.46 9.28
CA ALA A 53 2.33 0.12 10.70
C ALA A 53 1.15 -0.71 11.24
N GLN A 54 -0.06 -0.50 10.71
CA GLN A 54 -1.25 -1.28 11.10
C GLN A 54 -1.13 -2.72 10.59
N GLU A 55 -0.71 -2.91 9.33
CA GLU A 55 -0.46 -4.24 8.76
C GLU A 55 0.68 -4.96 9.52
N LEU A 56 1.79 -4.27 9.81
CA LEU A 56 2.89 -4.82 10.60
C LEU A 56 2.44 -5.23 12.01
N SER A 57 1.47 -4.54 12.59
CA SER A 57 0.88 -4.95 13.88
C SER A 57 0.09 -6.24 13.77
N VAL A 58 -0.66 -6.44 12.69
CA VAL A 58 -1.34 -7.72 12.41
C VAL A 58 -0.30 -8.83 12.22
N VAL A 59 0.76 -8.61 11.42
CA VAL A 59 1.85 -9.58 11.24
C VAL A 59 2.48 -9.95 12.59
N ARG A 60 2.74 -8.95 13.45
CA ARG A 60 3.32 -9.18 14.78
C ARG A 60 2.41 -10.04 15.67
N ASN A 61 1.11 -9.84 15.57
CA ASN A 61 0.14 -10.68 16.30
C ASN A 61 0.17 -12.12 15.78
N LEU A 62 0.22 -12.32 14.45
CA LEU A 62 0.36 -13.65 13.87
C LEU A 62 1.65 -14.34 14.31
N VAL A 63 2.78 -13.67 14.21
CA VAL A 63 4.10 -14.20 14.64
C VAL A 63 4.07 -14.60 16.10
N ARG A 64 3.49 -13.75 16.97
CA ARG A 64 3.41 -14.03 18.41
C ARG A 64 2.59 -15.28 18.73
N HIS A 65 1.50 -15.52 18.03
CA HIS A 65 0.59 -16.62 18.35
C HIS A 65 0.88 -17.91 17.58
N LEU A 66 1.39 -17.82 16.35
CA LEU A 66 1.67 -19.00 15.52
C LEU A 66 3.11 -19.52 15.69
N GLY A 67 4.02 -18.67 16.17
CA GLY A 67 5.46 -19.02 16.26
C GLY A 67 6.10 -19.24 14.89
N ASP A 68 7.31 -19.79 14.88
CA ASP A 68 8.13 -20.03 13.68
C ASP A 68 8.10 -21.51 13.21
N ALA A 69 7.33 -22.36 13.89
CA ALA A 69 7.44 -23.82 13.78
C ALA A 69 7.06 -24.41 12.41
N CYS A 70 6.33 -23.70 11.55
CA CYS A 70 5.86 -24.25 10.26
C CYS A 70 6.02 -23.26 9.10
N ALA A 71 6.99 -22.36 9.15
CA ALA A 71 7.16 -21.29 8.17
C ALA A 71 5.83 -20.60 7.84
N PRO A 72 5.19 -19.93 8.82
CA PRO A 72 3.85 -19.39 8.68
C PRO A 72 3.75 -18.34 7.58
N GLY A 73 4.83 -17.65 7.26
CA GLY A 73 4.89 -16.71 6.14
C GLY A 73 4.72 -17.39 4.78
N LEU A 74 5.39 -18.54 4.56
CA LEU A 74 5.20 -19.36 3.36
C LEU A 74 3.79 -19.93 3.26
N ALA A 75 3.16 -20.27 4.39
CA ALA A 75 1.79 -20.75 4.39
C ALA A 75 0.77 -19.64 4.15
N ALA A 76 1.06 -18.41 4.57
CA ALA A 76 0.23 -17.23 4.32
C ALA A 76 0.22 -16.85 2.83
N ASP A 77 1.33 -17.07 2.13
CA ASP A 77 1.51 -16.82 0.68
C ASP A 77 0.43 -17.48 -0.18
N LEU A 78 -0.07 -18.64 0.18
CA LEU A 78 -1.10 -19.36 -0.59
C LEU A 78 -2.36 -18.53 -0.89
N ARG A 79 -2.54 -17.38 -0.25
CA ARG A 79 -3.68 -16.47 -0.43
C ARG A 79 -3.40 -15.30 -1.37
N TYR A 80 -2.12 -15.07 -1.73
CA TYR A 80 -1.68 -13.92 -2.52
C TYR A 80 -1.66 -14.22 -4.02
N HIS A 81 -2.81 -14.63 -4.58
CA HIS A 81 -2.98 -14.81 -6.02
C HIS A 81 -2.97 -13.48 -6.77
N LEU A 82 -2.65 -13.49 -8.06
CA LEU A 82 -2.58 -12.29 -8.91
C LEU A 82 -3.85 -11.44 -8.89
N ASN A 83 -5.03 -12.04 -8.74
CA ASN A 83 -6.29 -11.31 -8.65
C ASN A 83 -6.40 -10.42 -7.39
N ALA A 84 -5.69 -10.74 -6.30
CA ALA A 84 -5.66 -9.93 -5.10
C ALA A 84 -4.93 -8.58 -5.32
N TYR A 85 -4.10 -8.49 -6.36
CA TYR A 85 -3.32 -7.28 -6.66
C TYR A 85 -4.05 -6.31 -7.62
N GLY A 86 -5.30 -6.59 -8.00
CA GLY A 86 -6.11 -5.72 -8.83
C GLY A 86 -5.44 -5.37 -10.17
N ILE A 87 -5.41 -4.08 -10.53
CA ILE A 87 -4.90 -3.62 -11.82
C ILE A 87 -3.42 -3.96 -12.05
N TRP A 88 -2.60 -4.00 -11.00
CA TRP A 88 -1.21 -4.42 -11.08
C TRP A 88 -1.10 -5.88 -11.54
N GLY A 89 -1.91 -6.78 -10.97
CA GLY A 89 -1.94 -8.18 -11.38
C GLY A 89 -2.41 -8.36 -12.83
N PHE A 90 -3.41 -7.60 -13.27
CA PHE A 90 -3.85 -7.60 -14.68
C PHE A 90 -2.78 -7.10 -15.64
N ALA A 91 -2.00 -6.09 -15.26
CA ALA A 91 -0.88 -5.59 -16.05
C ALA A 91 0.19 -6.67 -16.27
N LEU A 92 0.50 -7.45 -15.23
CA LEU A 92 1.45 -8.56 -15.33
C LEU A 92 0.91 -9.67 -16.23
N LEU A 93 -0.34 -10.10 -16.03
CA LEU A 93 -0.99 -11.15 -16.84
C LEU A 93 -1.02 -10.83 -18.33
N SER A 94 -1.16 -9.55 -18.67
CA SER A 94 -1.24 -9.07 -20.06
C SER A 94 0.11 -8.78 -20.68
N SER A 95 1.21 -8.89 -19.92
CA SER A 95 2.57 -8.63 -20.40
C SER A 95 3.01 -9.68 -21.43
N PRO A 96 3.80 -9.30 -22.47
CA PRO A 96 4.19 -10.24 -23.52
C PRO A 96 5.14 -11.34 -23.07
N THR A 97 6.09 -11.05 -22.17
CA THR A 97 7.07 -12.02 -21.67
C THR A 97 7.18 -11.95 -20.14
N PHE A 98 7.78 -12.98 -19.55
CA PHE A 98 8.04 -13.00 -18.11
C PHE A 98 8.96 -11.83 -17.70
N LEU A 99 9.96 -11.47 -18.52
CA LEU A 99 10.82 -10.30 -18.27
C LEU A 99 10.02 -9.01 -18.21
N SER A 100 9.13 -8.78 -19.19
CA SER A 100 8.32 -7.56 -19.22
C SER A 100 7.36 -7.49 -18.04
N ALA A 101 6.77 -8.61 -17.63
CA ALA A 101 5.96 -8.70 -16.41
C ALA A 101 6.79 -8.39 -15.16
N ALA A 102 7.99 -8.99 -15.03
CA ALA A 102 8.88 -8.73 -13.89
C ALA A 102 9.31 -7.26 -13.83
N GLN A 103 9.71 -6.66 -14.95
CA GLN A 103 10.09 -5.24 -15.01
C GLN A 103 8.94 -4.31 -14.63
N LEU A 104 7.73 -4.56 -15.13
CA LEU A 104 6.54 -3.81 -14.77
C LEU A 104 6.21 -4.00 -13.29
N GLY A 105 6.24 -5.24 -12.81
CA GLY A 105 5.95 -5.58 -11.42
C GLY A 105 6.89 -4.87 -10.45
N LEU A 106 8.18 -4.86 -10.74
CA LEU A 106 9.20 -4.18 -9.92
C LEU A 106 9.09 -2.66 -9.99
N ARG A 107 8.75 -2.09 -11.16
CA ARG A 107 8.54 -0.65 -11.32
C ARG A 107 7.42 -0.13 -10.44
N TYR A 108 6.36 -0.90 -10.27
CA TYR A 108 5.18 -0.56 -9.48
C TYR A 108 5.07 -1.39 -8.20
N LEU A 109 6.19 -1.80 -7.61
CA LEU A 109 6.25 -2.63 -6.41
C LEU A 109 5.46 -2.03 -5.24
N ASP A 110 5.45 -0.69 -5.11
CA ASP A 110 4.70 0.05 -4.09
C ASP A 110 3.17 -0.13 -4.17
N LEU A 111 2.64 -0.65 -5.28
CA LEU A 111 1.24 -1.03 -5.40
C LEU A 111 0.95 -2.41 -4.82
N THR A 112 1.98 -3.19 -4.51
CA THR A 112 1.87 -4.56 -3.99
C THR A 112 1.81 -4.60 -2.46
N PHE A 113 1.88 -5.82 -1.94
CA PHE A 113 1.89 -6.10 -0.51
C PHE A 113 3.30 -6.36 0.04
N ALA A 114 4.34 -6.32 -0.79
CA ALA A 114 5.71 -6.57 -0.37
C ALA A 114 6.22 -5.50 0.62
N PHE A 115 6.98 -5.94 1.61
CA PHE A 115 7.75 -5.09 2.51
C PHE A 115 9.24 -5.10 2.15
N HIS A 116 9.71 -6.11 1.43
CA HIS A 116 11.07 -6.14 0.89
C HIS A 116 11.21 -5.24 -0.32
N GLY A 117 12.33 -4.57 -0.42
CA GLY A 117 12.80 -4.04 -1.69
C GLY A 117 13.20 -5.22 -2.59
N ILE A 118 12.56 -5.36 -3.75
CA ILE A 118 12.83 -6.49 -4.65
C ILE A 118 13.56 -6.00 -5.89
N ARG A 119 14.66 -6.67 -6.26
CA ARG A 119 15.45 -6.37 -7.46
C ARG A 119 15.69 -7.64 -8.27
N LEU A 120 15.67 -7.50 -9.58
CA LEU A 120 16.08 -8.53 -10.53
C LEU A 120 17.42 -8.13 -11.14
N GLU A 121 18.42 -8.95 -10.93
CA GLU A 121 19.78 -8.78 -11.45
C GLU A 121 20.09 -9.92 -12.44
N VAL A 122 20.74 -9.63 -13.54
CA VAL A 122 21.10 -10.65 -14.54
C VAL A 122 22.62 -10.75 -14.61
N HIS A 123 23.15 -11.95 -14.42
CA HIS A 123 24.57 -12.26 -14.41
C HIS A 123 24.84 -13.46 -15.33
N GLY A 124 25.28 -13.20 -16.57
CA GLY A 124 25.46 -14.25 -17.56
C GLY A 124 24.16 -15.00 -17.86
N ASP A 125 24.16 -16.30 -17.60
CA ASP A 125 23.01 -17.18 -17.82
C ASP A 125 22.09 -17.31 -16.58
N GLU A 126 22.32 -16.50 -15.56
CA GLU A 126 21.54 -16.53 -14.32
C GLU A 126 20.76 -15.24 -14.13
N ALA A 127 19.56 -15.40 -13.56
CA ALA A 127 18.73 -14.31 -13.06
C ALA A 127 18.61 -14.43 -11.54
N HIS A 128 18.91 -13.36 -10.84
CA HIS A 128 18.96 -13.27 -9.39
C HIS A 128 17.83 -12.36 -8.92
N LEU A 129 16.88 -12.89 -8.19
CA LEU A 129 15.89 -12.11 -7.47
C LEU A 129 16.40 -11.86 -6.05
N VAL A 130 16.67 -10.60 -5.73
CA VAL A 130 17.21 -10.18 -4.43
C VAL A 130 16.11 -9.49 -3.63
N LEU A 131 15.92 -9.93 -2.38
CA LEU A 131 14.95 -9.36 -1.44
C LEU A 131 15.71 -8.60 -0.34
N ASP A 132 15.61 -7.27 -0.37
CA ASP A 132 16.25 -6.39 0.60
C ASP A 132 15.34 -6.16 1.81
N ASP A 133 15.79 -6.57 2.99
CA ASP A 133 15.08 -6.44 4.26
C ASP A 133 15.40 -5.15 5.03
N THR A 134 16.06 -4.18 4.37
CA THR A 134 16.39 -2.89 4.98
C THR A 134 15.12 -2.16 5.44
N GLY A 135 15.11 -1.77 6.72
CA GLY A 135 13.98 -1.09 7.35
C GLY A 135 12.89 -2.01 7.89
N ILE A 136 12.92 -3.32 7.59
CA ILE A 136 11.98 -4.28 8.18
C ILE A 136 12.32 -4.50 9.66
N PRO A 137 11.33 -4.39 10.59
CA PRO A 137 11.54 -4.70 12.01
C PRO A 137 12.08 -6.12 12.19
N GLU A 138 13.10 -6.27 13.05
CA GLU A 138 13.82 -7.53 13.21
C GLU A 138 12.92 -8.70 13.59
N ASP A 139 11.95 -8.44 14.47
CA ASP A 139 10.95 -9.42 14.94
C ASP A 139 10.01 -9.93 13.84
N LEU A 140 9.96 -9.26 12.67
CA LEU A 140 9.06 -9.60 11.56
C LEU A 140 9.79 -10.09 10.31
N ARG A 141 11.13 -10.00 10.27
CA ARG A 141 11.92 -10.28 9.06
C ARG A 141 11.68 -11.68 8.51
N ILE A 142 11.62 -12.68 9.37
CA ILE A 142 11.45 -14.08 8.95
C ILE A 142 10.10 -14.27 8.29
N PHE A 143 9.02 -13.87 8.97
CA PHE A 143 7.66 -14.00 8.44
C PHE A 143 7.48 -13.24 7.12
N LEU A 144 7.96 -12.00 7.06
CA LEU A 144 7.83 -11.16 5.87
C LEU A 144 8.68 -11.66 4.72
N LEU A 145 9.89 -12.19 4.97
CA LEU A 145 10.72 -12.85 3.95
C LEU A 145 10.00 -14.04 3.34
N GLU A 146 9.46 -14.91 4.18
CA GLU A 146 8.71 -16.09 3.76
C GLU A 146 7.49 -15.72 2.92
N ARG A 147 6.71 -14.72 3.38
CA ARG A 147 5.54 -14.25 2.68
C ARG A 147 5.87 -13.61 1.33
N ASP A 148 6.88 -12.72 1.31
CA ASP A 148 7.21 -11.98 0.09
C ASP A 148 7.90 -12.88 -0.94
N ALA A 149 8.80 -13.78 -0.50
CA ALA A 149 9.41 -14.77 -1.40
C ALA A 149 8.38 -15.75 -1.95
N GLY A 150 7.50 -16.26 -1.09
CA GLY A 150 6.39 -17.12 -1.50
C GLY A 150 5.47 -16.41 -2.48
N GLY A 151 5.08 -15.14 -2.19
CA GLY A 151 4.24 -14.31 -3.07
C GLY A 151 4.82 -14.15 -4.46
N VAL A 152 6.13 -13.94 -4.58
CA VAL A 152 6.79 -13.89 -5.90
C VAL A 152 6.69 -15.23 -6.64
N LEU A 153 6.90 -16.35 -5.94
CA LEU A 153 6.77 -17.69 -6.54
C LEU A 153 5.33 -17.98 -6.97
N ARG A 154 4.36 -17.52 -6.18
CA ARG A 154 2.94 -17.66 -6.52
C ARG A 154 2.60 -16.85 -7.77
N ILE A 155 3.00 -15.58 -7.82
CA ILE A 155 2.84 -14.70 -8.99
C ILE A 155 3.49 -15.34 -10.23
N GLN A 156 4.70 -15.87 -10.10
CA GLN A 156 5.39 -16.55 -11.18
C GLN A 156 4.58 -17.73 -11.71
N ARG A 157 4.03 -18.60 -10.83
CA ARG A 157 3.18 -19.73 -11.20
C ARG A 157 1.88 -19.30 -11.88
N ASP A 158 1.24 -18.26 -11.35
CA ASP A 158 0.01 -17.71 -11.90
C ASP A 158 0.22 -17.13 -13.30
N LEU A 159 1.41 -16.55 -13.57
CA LEU A 159 1.78 -15.99 -14.88
C LEU A 159 2.12 -17.05 -15.92
N THR A 160 2.87 -18.08 -15.53
CA THR A 160 3.45 -19.05 -16.48
C THR A 160 2.71 -20.38 -16.52
N GLY A 161 1.77 -20.60 -15.58
CA GLY A 161 1.04 -21.86 -15.42
C GLY A 161 1.89 -23.01 -14.86
N GLN A 162 3.17 -22.78 -14.54
CA GLN A 162 4.10 -23.80 -14.06
C GLN A 162 5.08 -23.23 -13.03
N ARG A 163 5.68 -24.14 -12.25
CA ARG A 163 6.79 -23.78 -11.36
C ARG A 163 8.08 -23.70 -12.18
N LEU A 164 8.76 -22.56 -12.16
CA LEU A 164 10.10 -22.46 -12.73
C LEU A 164 11.12 -23.12 -11.80
N PRO A 165 12.09 -23.86 -12.35
CA PRO A 165 13.18 -24.44 -11.57
C PRO A 165 14.03 -23.35 -10.93
N ILE A 166 14.31 -23.50 -9.64
CA ILE A 166 15.24 -22.67 -8.90
C ILE A 166 16.58 -23.40 -8.88
N LEU A 167 17.65 -22.72 -9.32
CA LEU A 167 19.00 -23.27 -9.28
C LEU A 167 19.55 -23.30 -7.87
N ARG A 168 19.35 -22.22 -7.12
CA ARG A 168 19.74 -22.08 -5.72
C ARG A 168 18.97 -20.95 -5.03
N ALA A 169 18.84 -21.03 -3.73
CA ALA A 169 18.29 -19.99 -2.89
C ALA A 169 19.16 -19.82 -1.64
N GLY A 170 19.29 -18.58 -1.17
CA GLY A 170 20.01 -18.23 0.04
C GLY A 170 19.25 -17.21 0.85
N PHE A 171 19.20 -17.38 2.17
CA PHE A 171 18.51 -16.48 3.07
C PHE A 171 19.36 -16.09 4.26
N ARG A 172 19.25 -14.84 4.71
CA ARG A 172 19.97 -14.29 5.87
C ARG A 172 19.53 -14.91 7.19
N ARG A 173 18.29 -15.38 7.27
CA ARG A 173 17.76 -16.00 8.49
C ARG A 173 18.60 -17.22 8.91
N PRO A 174 18.67 -17.54 10.21
CA PRO A 174 19.25 -18.80 10.66
C PRO A 174 18.42 -20.00 10.15
N PRO A 175 19.03 -21.21 10.09
CA PRO A 175 18.32 -22.40 9.68
C PRO A 175 17.11 -22.65 10.59
N PRO A 176 15.92 -22.96 10.02
CA PRO A 176 14.76 -23.37 10.80
C PRO A 176 14.96 -24.76 11.39
N ALA A 177 14.18 -25.10 12.43
CA ALA A 177 14.17 -26.46 12.96
C ALA A 177 13.68 -27.50 11.93
N ASP A 178 12.72 -27.10 11.08
CA ASP A 178 12.21 -27.93 9.96
C ASP A 178 12.29 -27.15 8.64
N PRO A 179 13.17 -27.50 7.70
CA PRO A 179 13.28 -26.87 6.39
C PRO A 179 12.27 -27.40 5.36
N THR A 180 11.48 -28.44 5.68
CA THR A 180 10.54 -29.10 4.74
C THR A 180 9.59 -28.12 4.04
N PRO A 181 9.01 -27.09 4.70
CA PRO A 181 8.16 -26.12 4.02
C PRO A 181 8.87 -25.37 2.90
N TYR A 182 10.15 -25.03 3.10
CA TYR A 182 10.97 -24.38 2.07
C TYR A 182 11.25 -25.31 0.90
N VAL A 183 11.61 -26.57 1.16
CA VAL A 183 11.82 -27.56 0.10
C VAL A 183 10.56 -27.75 -0.73
N ARG A 184 9.40 -27.80 -0.09
CA ARG A 184 8.12 -27.94 -0.79
C ARG A 184 7.84 -26.73 -1.70
N GLU A 185 8.10 -25.50 -1.22
CA GLU A 185 7.77 -24.28 -1.97
C GLU A 185 8.86 -23.89 -2.98
N LEU A 186 10.13 -24.08 -2.68
CA LEU A 186 11.23 -23.74 -3.58
C LEU A 186 11.65 -24.88 -4.52
N GLY A 187 11.34 -26.13 -4.16
CA GLY A 187 11.82 -27.33 -4.87
C GLY A 187 13.24 -27.75 -4.46
N LEU A 188 13.88 -27.00 -3.56
CA LEU A 188 15.21 -27.28 -3.02
C LEU A 188 15.33 -26.74 -1.58
N CYS A 189 16.30 -27.23 -0.82
CA CYS A 189 16.62 -26.68 0.49
C CYS A 189 17.48 -25.41 0.31
N PRO A 190 17.05 -24.22 0.75
CA PRO A 190 17.87 -23.02 0.65
C PRO A 190 19.06 -23.07 1.60
N ALA A 191 20.13 -22.34 1.27
CA ALA A 191 21.22 -22.06 2.19
C ALA A 191 20.78 -20.99 3.19
N PHE A 192 20.97 -21.22 4.48
CA PHE A 192 20.65 -20.27 5.54
C PHE A 192 21.90 -19.55 6.04
N GLY A 193 21.73 -18.43 6.76
CA GLY A 193 22.84 -17.64 7.31
C GLY A 193 23.67 -16.91 6.23
N GLN A 194 23.06 -16.62 5.09
CA GLN A 194 23.71 -15.95 3.98
C GLN A 194 23.81 -14.43 4.18
N ALA A 195 24.64 -13.76 3.38
CA ALA A 195 24.81 -12.30 3.43
C ALA A 195 23.57 -11.52 2.98
N ASP A 196 22.78 -12.11 2.08
CA ASP A 196 21.55 -11.52 1.52
C ASP A 196 20.45 -12.58 1.35
N ASN A 197 19.24 -12.10 0.97
CA ASN A 197 18.13 -12.97 0.63
C ASN A 197 18.01 -12.98 -0.89
N ARG A 198 18.27 -14.12 -1.53
CA ARG A 198 18.17 -14.26 -2.98
C ARG A 198 17.67 -15.61 -3.44
N VAL A 199 17.00 -15.59 -4.60
CA VAL A 199 16.60 -16.77 -5.35
C VAL A 199 17.19 -16.65 -6.73
N VAL A 200 17.83 -17.72 -7.22
CA VAL A 200 18.53 -17.76 -8.51
C VAL A 200 17.87 -18.78 -9.41
N PHE A 201 17.60 -18.39 -10.64
CA PHE A 201 17.02 -19.23 -11.69
C PHE A 201 17.72 -18.95 -13.04
N GLU A 202 17.49 -19.82 -14.03
CA GLU A 202 18.11 -19.64 -15.33
C GLU A 202 17.51 -18.44 -16.08
N ARG A 203 18.38 -17.63 -16.68
CA ARG A 203 18.01 -16.40 -17.38
C ARG A 203 16.99 -16.64 -18.51
N HIS A 204 17.10 -17.77 -19.23
CA HIS A 204 16.23 -18.05 -20.37
C HIS A 204 14.73 -18.04 -20.00
N PHE A 205 14.39 -18.31 -18.73
CA PHE A 205 12.99 -18.22 -18.28
C PHE A 205 12.42 -16.81 -18.34
N LEU A 206 13.26 -15.77 -18.37
CA LEU A 206 12.82 -14.38 -18.55
C LEU A 206 12.22 -14.14 -19.94
N ASP A 207 12.64 -14.91 -20.93
CA ASP A 207 12.17 -14.78 -22.31
C ASP A 207 10.88 -15.57 -22.59
N LEU A 208 10.37 -16.31 -21.60
CA LEU A 208 9.13 -17.08 -21.76
C LEU A 208 7.96 -16.16 -22.16
N PRO A 209 7.27 -16.48 -23.28
CA PRO A 209 6.04 -15.79 -23.63
C PRO A 209 4.94 -16.13 -22.60
N LEU A 210 4.15 -15.13 -22.22
CA LEU A 210 3.05 -15.34 -21.28
C LEU A 210 1.74 -15.67 -22.03
N PRO A 211 0.95 -16.64 -21.52
CA PRO A 211 -0.29 -17.10 -22.20
C PRO A 211 -1.34 -16.00 -22.35
N GLY A 212 -1.38 -15.05 -21.41
CA GLY A 212 -2.33 -13.92 -21.39
C GLY A 212 -1.85 -12.66 -22.13
N ALA A 213 -0.77 -12.75 -22.91
CA ALA A 213 -0.13 -11.60 -23.56
C ALA A 213 -1.12 -10.78 -24.40
N ASN A 214 -1.28 -9.50 -24.05
CA ASN A 214 -2.04 -8.50 -24.83
C ASN A 214 -1.44 -7.12 -24.59
N LEU A 215 -0.71 -6.63 -25.57
CA LEU A 215 0.08 -5.41 -25.44
C LEU A 215 -0.79 -4.16 -25.20
N GLU A 216 -1.98 -4.07 -25.76
CA GLU A 216 -2.87 -2.92 -25.57
C GLU A 216 -3.43 -2.91 -24.14
N VAL A 217 -3.86 -4.08 -23.65
CA VAL A 217 -4.34 -4.21 -22.26
C VAL A 217 -3.20 -3.94 -21.28
N ALA A 218 -1.99 -4.46 -21.52
CA ALA A 218 -0.82 -4.22 -20.68
C ALA A 218 -0.52 -2.71 -20.56
N ARG A 219 -0.52 -1.97 -21.68
CA ARG A 219 -0.31 -0.52 -21.70
C ARG A 219 -1.40 0.24 -20.92
N ALA A 220 -2.67 -0.09 -21.16
CA ALA A 220 -3.78 0.55 -20.45
C ALA A 220 -3.70 0.29 -18.93
N CYS A 221 -3.38 -0.94 -18.51
CA CYS A 221 -3.19 -1.28 -17.11
C CYS A 221 -1.95 -0.58 -16.51
N GLU A 222 -0.86 -0.45 -17.26
CA GLU A 222 0.34 0.28 -16.80
C GLU A 222 0.05 1.76 -16.57
N GLU A 223 -0.73 2.42 -17.44
CA GLU A 223 -1.15 3.81 -17.22
C GLU A 223 -1.98 3.96 -15.94
N GLN A 224 -2.87 3.00 -15.66
CA GLN A 224 -3.63 2.99 -14.42
C GLN A 224 -2.74 2.74 -13.20
N CYS A 225 -1.76 1.84 -13.28
CA CYS A 225 -0.75 1.64 -12.22
C CYS A 225 0.00 2.93 -11.92
N ARG A 226 0.44 3.65 -12.96
CA ARG A 226 1.12 4.95 -12.83
C ARG A 226 0.23 5.98 -12.12
N ALA A 227 -1.04 6.08 -12.53
CA ALA A 227 -1.98 7.00 -11.91
C ALA A 227 -2.26 6.65 -10.44
N LEU A 228 -2.40 5.36 -10.12
CA LEU A 228 -2.58 4.89 -8.73
C LEU A 228 -1.35 5.17 -7.87
N LEU A 229 -0.15 4.90 -8.38
CA LEU A 229 1.10 5.16 -7.66
C LEU A 229 1.24 6.66 -7.37
N ALA A 230 1.00 7.51 -8.36
CA ALA A 230 1.02 8.96 -8.18
C ALA A 230 0.02 9.42 -7.10
N ARG A 231 -1.22 8.88 -7.10
CA ARG A 231 -2.22 9.18 -6.07
C ARG A 231 -1.76 8.71 -4.67
N ARG A 232 -1.15 7.53 -4.56
CA ARG A 232 -0.62 7.03 -3.28
C ARG A 232 0.54 7.88 -2.78
N GLN A 233 1.45 8.30 -3.64
CA GLN A 233 2.57 9.18 -3.28
C GLN A 233 2.07 10.51 -2.76
N VAL A 234 1.09 11.13 -3.43
CA VAL A 234 0.45 12.37 -2.95
C VAL A 234 -0.24 12.16 -1.59
N ARG A 235 -0.86 10.99 -1.34
CA ARG A 235 -1.53 10.68 -0.07
C ARG A 235 -0.56 10.19 1.02
N GLY A 236 0.49 9.46 0.65
CA GLY A 236 1.42 8.84 1.59
C GLY A 236 2.51 9.74 2.14
N GLY A 237 2.78 10.88 1.49
CA GLY A 237 3.75 11.87 1.93
C GLY A 237 3.31 12.63 3.18
N LEU A 238 4.12 13.60 3.61
CA LEU A 238 3.80 14.48 4.73
C LEU A 238 2.51 15.27 4.47
N ALA A 239 2.31 15.71 3.22
CA ALA A 239 1.09 16.37 2.76
C ALA A 239 -0.15 15.47 2.95
N GLY A 240 -0.07 14.18 2.59
CA GLY A 240 -1.14 13.22 2.79
C GLY A 240 -1.47 12.99 4.28
N ARG A 241 -0.45 12.81 5.12
CA ARG A 241 -0.63 12.67 6.57
C ARG A 241 -1.32 13.88 7.20
N ILE A 242 -0.96 15.07 6.76
CA ILE A 242 -1.59 16.32 7.22
C ILE A 242 -3.03 16.39 6.74
N ARG A 243 -3.31 16.05 5.47
CA ARG A 243 -4.67 16.01 4.94
C ARG A 243 -5.57 15.05 5.73
N ASP A 244 -5.08 13.83 6.00
CA ASP A 244 -5.79 12.85 6.81
C ASP A 244 -6.04 13.36 8.23
N ARG A 245 -5.05 14.05 8.84
CA ARG A 245 -5.20 14.63 10.18
C ARG A 245 -6.26 15.75 10.20
N LEU A 246 -6.30 16.57 9.17
CA LEU A 246 -7.29 17.64 9.02
C LEU A 246 -8.71 17.06 8.84
N LEU A 247 -8.86 15.92 8.15
CA LEU A 247 -10.15 15.26 7.93
C LEU A 247 -10.69 14.54 9.17
N ARG A 248 -9.83 14.09 10.10
CA ARG A 248 -10.25 13.34 11.31
C ARG A 248 -11.09 14.14 12.30
N THR A 249 -10.95 15.45 12.35
CA THR A 249 -11.66 16.33 13.27
C THR A 249 -12.34 17.49 12.54
N PRO A 250 -13.43 17.22 11.81
CA PRO A 250 -14.24 18.28 11.22
C PRO A 250 -14.70 19.27 12.29
N GLY A 251 -14.49 20.56 12.07
CA GLY A 251 -14.86 21.62 13.02
C GLY A 251 -13.73 22.10 13.92
N HIS A 252 -12.60 21.37 13.99
CA HIS A 252 -11.41 21.84 14.72
C HIS A 252 -10.16 21.53 13.89
N LEU A 253 -9.92 22.34 12.88
CA LEU A 253 -8.77 22.19 11.98
C LEU A 253 -7.50 22.71 12.69
N PRO A 254 -6.53 21.81 13.06
CA PRO A 254 -5.31 22.23 13.75
C PRO A 254 -4.48 23.16 12.88
N ASP A 255 -3.87 24.17 13.49
CA ASP A 255 -2.95 25.06 12.81
C ASP A 255 -1.59 24.39 12.51
N MET A 256 -0.74 25.10 11.77
CA MET A 256 0.56 24.58 11.38
C MET A 256 1.49 24.31 12.58
N GLN A 257 1.31 25.06 13.67
CA GLN A 257 2.10 24.91 14.89
C GLN A 257 1.72 23.62 15.64
N THR A 258 0.42 23.37 15.77
CA THR A 258 -0.13 22.15 16.36
C THR A 258 0.29 20.92 15.56
N LEU A 259 0.18 20.97 14.21
CA LEU A 259 0.63 19.87 13.35
C LEU A 259 2.14 19.62 13.45
N ALA A 260 2.95 20.67 13.55
CA ALA A 260 4.39 20.53 13.73
C ALA A 260 4.72 19.83 15.06
N MET A 261 4.04 20.19 16.15
CA MET A 261 4.20 19.52 17.45
C MET A 261 3.76 18.06 17.39
N GLU A 262 2.60 17.75 16.83
CA GLU A 262 2.08 16.37 16.69
C GLU A 262 3.04 15.50 15.85
N LEU A 263 3.74 16.07 14.89
CA LEU A 263 4.69 15.38 14.01
C LEU A 263 6.13 15.40 14.55
N HIS A 264 6.37 15.95 15.75
CA HIS A 264 7.71 16.14 16.33
C HIS A 264 8.66 16.92 15.40
N LEU A 265 8.15 17.93 14.70
CA LEU A 265 8.89 18.80 13.78
C LEU A 265 8.85 20.24 14.25
N THR A 266 9.81 21.06 13.79
CA THR A 266 9.65 22.51 13.84
C THR A 266 8.77 22.99 12.70
N VAL A 267 8.08 24.13 12.85
CA VAL A 267 7.26 24.73 11.78
C VAL A 267 8.10 24.99 10.52
N ARG A 268 9.37 25.39 10.68
CA ARG A 268 10.30 25.59 9.56
C ARG A 268 10.57 24.28 8.81
N THR A 269 10.80 23.20 9.54
CA THR A 269 11.05 21.86 8.94
C THR A 269 9.80 21.34 8.26
N LEU A 270 8.63 21.52 8.88
CA LEU A 270 7.35 21.14 8.33
C LEU A 270 7.08 21.86 6.99
N ARG A 271 7.28 23.19 6.97
CA ARG A 271 7.11 24.00 5.75
C ARG A 271 8.03 23.53 4.63
N ARG A 272 9.35 23.41 4.91
CA ARG A 272 10.32 22.96 3.91
C ARG A 272 9.95 21.60 3.31
N ARG A 273 9.57 20.61 4.16
CA ARG A 273 9.19 19.28 3.67
C ARG A 273 7.91 19.29 2.84
N LEU A 274 6.95 20.15 3.15
CA LEU A 274 5.77 20.34 2.31
C LEU A 274 6.13 20.99 0.97
N ASP A 275 7.03 21.99 0.98
CA ASP A 275 7.53 22.62 -0.25
C ASP A 275 8.30 21.61 -1.12
N ASP A 276 9.12 20.73 -0.52
CA ASP A 276 9.83 19.63 -1.18
C ASP A 276 8.85 18.63 -1.84
N GLU A 277 7.64 18.45 -1.28
CA GLU A 277 6.54 17.64 -1.85
C GLU A 277 5.65 18.44 -2.83
N GLY A 278 6.02 19.67 -3.19
CA GLY A 278 5.24 20.53 -4.08
C GLY A 278 3.90 20.99 -3.48
N SER A 279 3.78 21.02 -2.16
CA SER A 279 2.55 21.34 -1.43
C SER A 279 2.78 22.43 -0.38
N SER A 280 1.71 22.89 0.25
CA SER A 280 1.77 23.81 1.40
C SER A 280 0.59 23.54 2.34
N TYR A 281 0.76 23.89 3.61
CA TYR A 281 -0.35 23.78 4.58
C TYR A 281 -1.62 24.50 4.12
N ARG A 282 -1.47 25.66 3.47
CA ARG A 282 -2.60 26.43 2.95
C ARG A 282 -3.34 25.70 1.84
N LEU A 283 -2.60 25.07 0.91
CA LEU A 283 -3.19 24.23 -0.15
C LEU A 283 -3.96 23.07 0.44
N LEU A 284 -3.36 22.33 1.39
CA LEU A 284 -4.00 21.18 2.04
C LEU A 284 -5.26 21.59 2.83
N LEU A 285 -5.19 22.73 3.52
CA LEU A 285 -6.32 23.28 4.25
C LEU A 285 -7.46 23.70 3.32
N ASP A 286 -7.15 24.32 2.20
CA ASP A 286 -8.13 24.70 1.17
C ASP A 286 -8.77 23.44 0.53
N GLU A 287 -7.99 22.41 0.20
CA GLU A 287 -8.51 21.12 -0.32
C GLU A 287 -9.49 20.45 0.66
N VAL A 288 -9.10 20.34 1.92
CA VAL A 288 -9.93 19.72 2.95
C VAL A 288 -11.20 20.52 3.20
N ARG A 289 -11.09 21.83 3.29
CA ARG A 289 -12.25 22.71 3.45
C ARG A 289 -13.22 22.63 2.28
N GLN A 290 -12.69 22.53 1.06
CA GLN A 290 -13.51 22.36 -0.13
C GLN A 290 -14.27 21.02 -0.09
N ALA A 291 -13.60 19.90 0.19
CA ALA A 291 -14.23 18.59 0.27
C ALA A 291 -15.34 18.55 1.34
N LEU A 292 -15.05 19.03 2.54
CA LEU A 292 -16.03 19.10 3.63
C LEU A 292 -17.20 20.05 3.32
N ALA A 293 -16.92 21.17 2.63
CA ALA A 293 -17.98 22.09 2.20
C ALA A 293 -18.94 21.44 1.21
N GLU A 294 -18.41 20.69 0.24
CA GLU A 294 -19.20 19.95 -0.76
C GLU A 294 -20.09 18.89 -0.09
N GLU A 295 -19.55 18.16 0.88
CA GLU A 295 -20.28 17.16 1.65
C GLU A 295 -21.39 17.80 2.49
N LEU A 296 -21.07 18.84 3.27
CA LEU A 296 -22.04 19.55 4.12
C LEU A 296 -23.14 20.25 3.29
N LEU A 297 -22.81 20.80 2.12
CA LEU A 297 -23.78 21.39 1.20
C LEU A 297 -24.70 20.32 0.57
N ALA A 298 -24.20 19.11 0.37
CA ALA A 298 -24.97 17.99 -0.19
C ALA A 298 -26.09 17.50 0.73
N THR A 299 -25.92 17.56 2.07
CA THR A 299 -26.94 17.18 3.04
C THR A 299 -28.18 18.11 2.96
N GLY A 300 -28.02 19.33 2.48
CA GLY A 300 -29.09 20.28 2.24
C GLY A 300 -29.75 20.91 3.48
N ALA A 301 -29.49 20.35 4.68
CA ALA A 301 -30.15 20.71 5.92
C ALA A 301 -29.40 21.79 6.76
N ILE A 302 -28.09 21.97 6.51
CA ILE A 302 -27.22 22.81 7.34
C ILE A 302 -27.18 24.24 6.78
N ARG A 303 -27.28 25.26 7.66
CA ARG A 303 -27.18 26.66 7.28
C ARG A 303 -25.74 27.04 6.86
N LEU A 304 -25.60 28.06 6.02
CA LEU A 304 -24.27 28.47 5.53
C LEU A 304 -23.36 29.02 6.64
N GLU A 305 -23.95 29.65 7.62
CA GLU A 305 -23.25 30.15 8.81
C GLU A 305 -22.63 28.99 9.60
N GLU A 306 -23.38 27.93 9.81
CA GLU A 306 -22.93 26.74 10.51
C GLU A 306 -21.87 25.96 9.70
N ILE A 307 -21.99 25.92 8.37
CA ILE A 307 -20.97 25.35 7.50
C ILE A 307 -19.68 26.17 7.59
N ALA A 308 -19.76 27.49 7.54
CA ALA A 308 -18.60 28.37 7.66
C ALA A 308 -17.87 28.17 9.00
N GLU A 309 -18.61 28.11 10.10
CA GLU A 309 -18.07 27.85 11.44
C GLU A 309 -17.37 26.48 11.53
N ARG A 310 -18.02 25.40 11.04
CA ARG A 310 -17.42 24.05 11.01
C ARG A 310 -16.16 23.93 10.15
N LEU A 311 -16.02 24.81 9.15
CA LEU A 311 -14.84 24.90 8.31
C LEU A 311 -13.77 25.84 8.87
N GLY A 312 -14.00 26.44 10.05
CA GLY A 312 -13.09 27.36 10.72
C GLY A 312 -12.98 28.73 10.05
N TYR A 313 -14.09 29.23 9.48
CA TYR A 313 -14.20 30.62 9.03
C TYR A 313 -14.92 31.46 10.10
N GLY A 314 -14.28 32.54 10.50
CA GLY A 314 -14.89 33.49 11.46
C GLY A 314 -16.07 34.26 10.88
N GLU A 315 -16.16 34.37 9.55
CA GLU A 315 -17.20 35.10 8.84
C GLU A 315 -17.72 34.27 7.66
N VAL A 316 -19.03 34.19 7.49
CA VAL A 316 -19.66 33.47 6.38
C VAL A 316 -19.29 34.05 5.02
N SER A 317 -19.04 35.35 4.92
CA SER A 317 -18.55 36.02 3.73
C SER A 317 -17.23 35.45 3.23
N ASN A 318 -16.30 35.19 4.12
CA ASN A 318 -15.00 34.59 3.83
C ASN A 318 -15.15 33.19 3.25
N PHE A 319 -16.05 32.39 3.80
CA PHE A 319 -16.41 31.07 3.25
C PHE A 319 -17.00 31.20 1.85
N ILE A 320 -17.95 32.11 1.62
CA ILE A 320 -18.58 32.29 0.30
C ILE A 320 -17.53 32.68 -0.74
N HIS A 321 -16.60 33.58 -0.41
CA HIS A 321 -15.51 33.98 -1.30
C HIS A 321 -14.55 32.82 -1.59
N ALA A 322 -14.17 32.03 -0.58
CA ALA A 322 -13.32 30.85 -0.75
C ALA A 322 -14.01 29.81 -1.65
N PHE A 323 -15.27 29.47 -1.36
CA PHE A 323 -16.02 28.48 -2.14
C PHE A 323 -16.20 28.92 -3.60
N ARG A 324 -16.47 30.23 -3.85
CA ARG A 324 -16.55 30.75 -5.23
C ARG A 324 -15.20 30.65 -5.95
N ARG A 325 -14.09 30.85 -5.26
CA ARG A 325 -12.74 30.65 -5.83
C ARG A 325 -12.51 29.18 -6.19
N TRP A 326 -12.96 28.22 -5.38
CA TRP A 326 -12.77 26.79 -5.62
C TRP A 326 -13.67 26.24 -6.73
N LYS A 327 -14.95 26.64 -6.74
CA LYS A 327 -16.00 26.02 -7.62
C LYS A 327 -16.52 26.94 -8.71
N GLY A 328 -16.07 28.19 -8.79
CA GLY A 328 -16.58 29.16 -9.77
C GLY A 328 -18.02 29.64 -9.52
N MET A 329 -18.68 29.16 -8.45
CA MET A 329 -20.07 29.49 -8.12
C MET A 329 -20.25 29.62 -6.60
N THR A 330 -21.34 30.27 -6.16
CA THR A 330 -21.64 30.42 -4.73
C THR A 330 -22.13 29.10 -4.11
N PRO A 331 -21.99 28.90 -2.78
CA PRO A 331 -22.52 27.73 -2.07
C PRO A 331 -24.02 27.49 -2.31
N ARG A 332 -24.79 28.59 -2.40
CA ARG A 332 -26.24 28.53 -2.65
C ARG A 332 -26.55 28.01 -4.06
N GLN A 333 -25.84 28.48 -5.07
CA GLN A 333 -25.96 28.00 -6.45
C GLN A 333 -25.56 26.53 -6.56
N TYR A 334 -24.48 26.14 -5.88
CA TYR A 334 -24.01 24.76 -5.84
C TYR A 334 -25.08 23.81 -5.24
N ARG A 335 -25.66 24.18 -4.08
CA ARG A 335 -26.74 23.44 -3.43
C ARG A 335 -27.97 23.29 -4.34
N GLN A 336 -28.35 24.37 -5.05
CA GLN A 336 -29.50 24.36 -5.95
C GLN A 336 -29.27 23.44 -7.15
N ARG A 337 -28.09 23.49 -7.79
CA ARG A 337 -27.75 22.61 -8.92
C ARG A 337 -27.76 21.14 -8.53
N ARG A 338 -27.26 20.81 -7.36
CA ARG A 338 -27.26 19.42 -6.87
C ARG A 338 -28.66 18.88 -6.57
N ARG A 339 -29.56 19.71 -6.04
CA ARG A 339 -30.98 19.35 -5.86
C ARG A 339 -31.71 19.09 -7.18
N LEU A 340 -31.30 19.70 -8.26
CA LEU A 340 -31.86 19.54 -9.60
C LEU A 340 -31.26 18.39 -10.40
N GLY A 341 -30.36 17.59 -9.81
CA GLY A 341 -29.69 16.47 -10.50
C GLY A 341 -28.76 16.90 -11.64
N ALA A 342 -28.36 18.17 -11.70
CA ALA A 342 -27.57 18.75 -12.79
C ALA A 342 -26.03 18.64 -12.56
N MET A 343 -25.60 17.81 -11.61
CA MET A 343 -24.18 17.49 -11.37
C MET A 343 -24.00 15.98 -11.15
N PRO A 344 -22.96 15.37 -11.75
CA PRO A 344 -22.59 13.99 -11.51
C PRO A 344 -22.11 13.73 -10.08
#